data_a5d6a7b4ee7f1d3cf11d259964976999
#
_entry.id   a5d6a7b4ee7f1d3cf11d259964976999
#
_cell.length_a   1.000
_cell.length_b   1.000
_cell.length_c   1.000
_cell.angle_alpha   90.00
_cell.angle_beta   90.00
_cell.angle_gamma   90.00
#
_symmetry.space_group_name_H-M   'P 1'
#
loop_
_entity.id
_entity.type
_entity.pdbx_description
1 polymer ?
#
loop_
_entity_poly.entity_id
_entity_poly.type
_entity_poly.pdbx_seq_one_letter_code
_entity_poly.pdbx_strand_id
1 'polypeptide(L)'
;MISSFKKIIFLCFLFVSLSSQDQSYIGNLSFNYSGTASNYFSSIMGDSMMTTIAYNQDNGDSSYFLLAAITQQDSNEFDLFLTALRDTVFPLQSRSWSIPGEGEENNPLSLEAVLVLMPGLDSSFVLNFFNTFSDTSGDQGPDELFTEIFNSLSDQMYLGLQGDLDIQILEDSTIVGSFNSTLFKPAFHIPPHFITIGDGQFSFNRLNTPTLRIENIPKIESFYLIKAYPNPFNPIVNLEIMVELKSNISLKIYNLKGQLMTSVFEGNLNPGLKRLQWDATKFSSGIYFSVLKNSSRSITKKIILNK
;
A
#
# COMPACT_ATOMS: atom_id res chain seq x y z
N MET A 1 8.63 3.29 -13.24
CA MET A 1 8.51 4.02 -12.00
C MET A 1 7.04 4.12 -11.52
N ILE A 2 6.11 4.70 -12.28
CA ILE A 2 4.67 4.82 -11.92
C ILE A 2 3.95 3.47 -11.65
N SER A 3 4.38 2.38 -12.30
CA SER A 3 3.80 1.03 -12.08
C SER A 3 4.18 0.41 -10.73
N SER A 4 5.33 0.75 -10.19
CA SER A 4 5.79 0.24 -8.89
C SER A 4 5.08 0.95 -7.72
N PHE A 5 4.79 2.24 -7.87
CA PHE A 5 4.06 3.01 -6.87
C PHE A 5 2.59 2.55 -6.68
N LYS A 6 1.92 2.13 -7.75
CA LYS A 6 0.57 1.52 -7.62
C LYS A 6 0.58 0.23 -6.80
N LYS A 7 1.71 -0.48 -6.74
CA LYS A 7 1.89 -1.66 -5.87
C LYS A 7 2.05 -1.25 -4.41
N ILE A 8 2.62 -0.10 -4.12
CA ILE A 8 2.81 0.42 -2.75
C ILE A 8 1.46 0.70 -2.09
N ILE A 9 0.54 1.36 -2.80
CA ILE A 9 -0.82 1.64 -2.29
C ILE A 9 -1.60 0.33 -2.07
N PHE A 10 -1.43 -0.66 -2.93
CA PHE A 10 -2.08 -1.96 -2.81
C PHE A 10 -1.48 -2.81 -1.68
N LEU A 11 -0.20 -2.61 -1.35
CA LEU A 11 0.52 -3.38 -0.35
C LEU A 11 0.14 -3.02 1.09
N CYS A 12 -0.17 -1.74 1.36
CA CYS A 12 -0.69 -1.34 2.68
C CYS A 12 -2.02 -2.03 3.06
N PHE A 13 -2.75 -2.57 2.08
CA PHE A 13 -3.97 -3.35 2.31
C PHE A 13 -3.74 -4.84 2.58
N LEU A 14 -2.53 -5.36 2.39
CA LEU A 14 -2.25 -6.80 2.44
C LEU A 14 -1.71 -7.30 3.79
N PHE A 15 -1.39 -6.39 4.72
CA PHE A 15 -0.62 -6.77 5.91
C PHE A 15 -1.42 -7.13 7.15
N VAL A 16 -2.73 -7.14 7.08
CA VAL A 16 -3.51 -7.53 8.26
C VAL A 16 -4.46 -8.65 7.86
N SER A 17 -4.34 -9.77 8.52
CA SER A 17 -5.40 -10.78 8.56
C SER A 17 -6.62 -10.14 9.21
N LEU A 18 -7.45 -9.49 8.39
CA LEU A 18 -8.66 -8.79 8.83
C LEU A 18 -9.55 -9.78 9.58
N SER A 19 -9.65 -9.62 10.90
CA SER A 19 -10.76 -10.19 11.65
C SER A 19 -12.04 -9.49 11.21
N SER A 20 -13.19 -10.12 11.38
CA SER A 20 -14.47 -9.53 10.99
C SER A 20 -14.85 -8.27 11.81
N GLN A 21 -14.03 -7.89 12.79
CA GLN A 21 -14.24 -6.76 13.70
C GLN A 21 -13.32 -5.57 13.39
N ASP A 22 -12.22 -5.78 12.65
CA ASP A 22 -11.25 -4.73 12.38
C ASP A 22 -11.80 -3.58 11.53
N GLN A 23 -11.36 -2.37 11.80
CA GLN A 23 -11.84 -1.16 11.14
C GLN A 23 -10.70 -0.44 10.43
N SER A 24 -10.87 -0.22 9.14
CA SER A 24 -9.92 0.53 8.31
C SER A 24 -10.45 1.93 8.04
N TYR A 25 -9.55 2.89 8.01
CA TYR A 25 -9.83 4.30 7.80
C TYR A 25 -8.89 4.88 6.76
N ILE A 26 -9.37 5.84 6.00
CA ILE A 26 -8.61 6.62 5.04
C ILE A 26 -8.89 8.09 5.23
N GLY A 27 -7.89 8.93 4.99
CA GLY A 27 -8.08 10.36 5.20
C GLY A 27 -6.83 11.19 4.96
N ASN A 28 -6.77 12.28 5.69
CA ASN A 28 -5.72 13.29 5.56
C ASN A 28 -4.99 13.46 6.89
N LEU A 29 -3.69 13.76 6.79
CA LEU A 29 -2.85 14.11 7.93
C LEU A 29 -1.90 15.23 7.51
N SER A 30 -1.75 16.24 8.35
CA SER A 30 -0.80 17.33 8.10
C SER A 30 -0.23 17.92 9.38
N PHE A 31 1.01 18.35 9.32
CA PHE A 31 1.71 19.07 10.40
C PHE A 31 2.94 19.81 9.88
N ASN A 32 3.34 20.84 10.62
CA ASN A 32 4.67 21.42 10.49
C ASN A 32 5.61 20.78 11.50
N TYR A 33 6.84 20.54 11.08
CA TYR A 33 7.89 20.12 11.99
C TYR A 33 9.13 20.95 11.82
N SER A 34 9.85 21.18 12.94
CA SER A 34 11.04 22.03 12.97
C SER A 34 12.05 21.53 13.99
N GLY A 35 13.31 21.81 13.76
CA GLY A 35 14.42 21.40 14.64
C GLY A 35 15.63 20.99 13.83
N THR A 36 16.17 19.80 14.06
CA THR A 36 17.30 19.25 13.31
C THR A 36 16.97 19.09 11.81
N ALA A 37 15.72 18.73 11.51
CA ALA A 37 15.10 18.83 10.18
C ALA A 37 13.83 19.67 10.29
N SER A 38 13.43 20.33 9.21
CA SER A 38 12.26 21.21 9.20
C SER A 38 11.56 21.13 7.85
N ASN A 39 10.25 20.84 7.88
CA ASN A 39 9.42 20.80 6.68
C ASN A 39 7.93 20.82 7.04
N TYR A 40 7.08 20.77 6.03
CA TYR A 40 5.64 20.58 6.13
C TYR A 40 5.29 19.17 5.63
N PHE A 41 4.71 18.38 6.52
CA PHE A 41 4.17 17.06 6.18
C PHE A 41 2.70 17.20 5.77
N SER A 42 2.34 16.69 4.61
CA SER A 42 0.95 16.64 4.15
C SER A 42 0.71 15.37 3.36
N SER A 43 -0.16 14.53 3.85
CA SER A 43 -0.60 13.31 3.19
C SER A 43 -2.10 13.36 2.98
N ILE A 44 -2.53 13.28 1.72
CA ILE A 44 -3.93 13.43 1.31
C ILE A 44 -4.34 12.18 0.54
N MET A 45 -5.53 11.66 0.85
CA MET A 45 -6.10 10.52 0.13
C MET A 45 -6.29 10.83 -1.36
N GLY A 46 -5.87 9.90 -2.22
CA GLY A 46 -6.10 9.98 -3.67
C GLY A 46 -4.95 10.57 -4.47
N ASP A 47 -3.91 11.08 -3.83
CA ASP A 47 -2.65 11.38 -4.50
C ASP A 47 -1.82 10.09 -4.63
N SER A 48 -1.25 9.86 -5.82
CA SER A 48 -0.47 8.65 -6.11
C SER A 48 0.87 8.59 -5.38
N MET A 49 1.30 9.68 -4.78
CA MET A 49 2.59 9.86 -4.12
C MET A 49 2.45 10.15 -2.62
N MET A 50 1.24 10.36 -2.14
CA MET A 50 0.92 10.68 -0.76
C MET A 50 -0.25 9.82 -0.31
N THR A 51 -0.09 9.05 0.74
CA THR A 51 -1.16 8.20 1.25
C THR A 51 -1.15 8.16 2.76
N THR A 52 -2.33 8.10 3.33
CA THR A 52 -2.54 7.94 4.77
C THR A 52 -3.55 6.84 5.01
N ILE A 53 -3.18 5.88 5.83
CA ILE A 53 -4.03 4.76 6.23
C ILE A 53 -4.03 4.70 7.74
N ALA A 54 -5.21 4.54 8.32
CA ALA A 54 -5.35 4.23 9.72
C ALA A 54 -6.13 2.93 9.90
N TYR A 55 -5.81 2.21 10.94
CA TYR A 55 -6.31 0.88 11.20
C TYR A 55 -6.57 0.70 12.68
N ASN A 56 -7.76 0.19 13.03
CA ASN A 56 -8.12 -0.12 14.41
C ASN A 56 -8.36 -1.63 14.52
N GLN A 57 -7.55 -2.28 15.32
CA GLN A 57 -7.53 -3.74 15.49
C GLN A 57 -7.95 -4.12 16.91
N ASP A 58 -8.83 -5.11 17.02
CA ASP A 58 -9.15 -5.79 18.27
C ASP A 58 -8.17 -6.94 18.51
N ASN A 59 -7.50 -6.91 19.66
CA ASN A 59 -6.56 -7.96 20.08
C ASN A 59 -7.01 -8.65 21.38
N GLY A 60 -8.31 -8.67 21.63
CA GLY A 60 -8.95 -9.31 22.79
C GLY A 60 -8.89 -8.46 24.06
N ASP A 61 -7.75 -8.43 24.74
CA ASP A 61 -7.56 -7.65 25.99
C ASP A 61 -7.13 -6.19 25.72
N SER A 62 -6.84 -5.85 24.49
CA SER A 62 -6.40 -4.53 24.07
C SER A 62 -6.81 -4.24 22.63
N SER A 63 -6.89 -2.97 22.26
CA SER A 63 -7.06 -2.53 20.88
C SER A 63 -5.88 -1.66 20.47
N TYR A 64 -5.54 -1.71 19.19
CA TYR A 64 -4.49 -0.89 18.60
C TYR A 64 -5.07 -0.02 17.50
N PHE A 65 -4.74 1.26 17.53
CA PHE A 65 -4.96 2.15 16.42
C PHE A 65 -3.61 2.47 15.77
N LEU A 66 -3.41 1.97 14.58
CA LEU A 66 -2.18 2.14 13.81
C LEU A 66 -2.44 3.14 12.68
N LEU A 67 -1.55 4.12 12.53
CA LEU A 67 -1.61 5.09 11.45
C LEU A 67 -0.26 5.11 10.76
N ALA A 68 -0.29 5.04 9.42
CA ALA A 68 0.87 5.20 8.56
C ALA A 68 0.58 6.25 7.50
N ALA A 69 1.46 7.22 7.36
CA ALA A 69 1.34 8.27 6.37
C ALA A 69 2.70 8.52 5.69
N ILE A 70 2.68 8.69 4.38
CA ILE A 70 3.85 9.04 3.60
C ILE A 70 3.56 10.28 2.77
N THR A 71 4.53 11.16 2.65
CA THR A 71 4.47 12.32 1.77
C THR A 71 5.77 12.44 0.98
N GLN A 72 5.67 12.89 -0.25
CA GLN A 72 6.83 13.21 -1.06
C GLN A 72 7.18 14.68 -0.86
N GLN A 73 8.42 14.95 -0.44
CA GLN A 73 8.93 16.30 -0.22
C GLN A 73 9.61 16.86 -1.46
N ASP A 74 10.37 16.01 -2.17
CA ASP A 74 11.05 16.34 -3.43
C ASP A 74 11.00 15.13 -4.37
N SER A 75 11.52 15.26 -5.58
CA SER A 75 11.50 14.21 -6.62
C SER A 75 12.09 12.86 -6.14
N ASN A 76 12.90 12.88 -5.09
CA ASN A 76 13.59 11.70 -4.57
C ASN A 76 13.57 11.58 -3.03
N GLU A 77 12.92 12.49 -2.33
CA GLU A 77 12.85 12.52 -0.87
C GLU A 77 11.42 12.34 -0.38
N PHE A 78 11.27 11.50 0.64
CA PHE A 78 9.99 11.16 1.27
C PHE A 78 10.10 11.31 2.77
N ASP A 79 9.01 11.72 3.38
CA ASP A 79 8.82 11.65 4.82
C ASP A 79 7.82 10.55 5.15
N LEU A 80 8.13 9.76 6.15
CA LEU A 80 7.24 8.72 6.68
C LEU A 80 6.88 9.05 8.13
N PHE A 81 5.58 9.04 8.41
CA PHE A 81 5.02 9.22 9.75
C PHE A 81 4.24 7.98 10.15
N LEU A 82 4.55 7.48 11.36
CA LEU A 82 3.86 6.34 11.95
C LEU A 82 3.41 6.69 13.35
N THR A 83 2.22 6.25 13.73
CA THR A 83 1.81 6.26 15.13
C THR A 83 1.04 4.99 15.48
N ALA A 84 1.27 4.50 16.67
CA ALA A 84 0.54 3.40 17.27
C ALA A 84 -0.04 3.86 18.60
N LEU A 85 -1.34 3.68 18.78
CA LEU A 85 -2.04 3.95 20.04
C LEU A 85 -2.60 2.65 20.56
N ARG A 86 -2.39 2.40 21.84
CA ARG A 86 -2.95 1.26 22.54
C ARG A 86 -4.12 1.71 23.42
N ASP A 87 -5.20 0.95 23.40
CA ASP A 87 -6.36 1.15 24.27
C ASP A 87 -6.79 -0.20 24.87
N THR A 88 -7.57 -0.16 25.91
CA THR A 88 -8.23 -1.32 26.50
C THR A 88 -9.64 -1.53 25.97
N VAL A 89 -10.13 -0.62 25.11
CA VAL A 89 -11.48 -0.62 24.55
C VAL A 89 -11.45 -0.70 23.04
N PHE A 90 -12.24 -1.59 22.45
CA PHE A 90 -12.48 -1.65 21.04
C PHE A 90 -13.98 -1.45 20.74
N PRO A 91 -14.38 -0.71 19.71
CA PRO A 91 -13.55 0.16 18.85
C PRO A 91 -12.98 1.36 19.61
N LEU A 92 -11.95 1.99 19.00
CA LEU A 92 -11.31 3.19 19.52
C LEU A 92 -12.34 4.23 19.97
N GLN A 93 -12.11 4.81 21.14
CA GLN A 93 -12.97 5.83 21.74
C GLN A 93 -12.31 7.21 21.72
N SER A 94 -13.14 8.26 21.85
CA SER A 94 -12.63 9.64 21.98
C SER A 94 -11.89 9.80 23.31
N ARG A 95 -10.60 10.10 23.25
CA ARG A 95 -9.75 10.41 24.43
C ARG A 95 -8.44 11.08 24.02
N SER A 96 -7.67 11.51 25.02
CA SER A 96 -6.31 12.00 24.86
C SER A 96 -5.30 10.94 25.30
N TRP A 97 -4.18 10.87 24.60
CA TRP A 97 -3.00 10.08 24.95
C TRP A 97 -1.82 11.00 25.20
N SER A 98 -1.09 10.77 26.29
CA SER A 98 0.23 11.36 26.45
C SER A 98 1.26 10.59 25.60
N ILE A 99 2.24 11.27 25.04
CA ILE A 99 3.31 10.67 24.24
C ILE A 99 4.59 10.67 25.08
N PRO A 100 5.20 9.52 25.37
CA PRO A 100 4.88 8.16 24.92
C PRO A 100 3.78 7.44 25.71
N GLY A 101 3.24 8.04 26.78
CA GLY A 101 2.26 7.43 27.67
C GLY A 101 2.87 6.41 28.65
N GLU A 102 2.02 5.64 29.31
CA GLU A 102 2.44 4.57 30.21
C GLU A 102 2.91 3.34 29.44
N GLY A 103 3.90 2.61 29.98
CA GLY A 103 4.45 1.41 29.39
C GLY A 103 5.74 0.96 30.08
N GLU A 104 6.32 -0.13 29.58
CA GLU A 104 7.58 -0.69 30.10
C GLU A 104 8.77 0.01 29.43
N GLU A 105 9.73 0.48 30.23
CA GLU A 105 10.90 1.24 29.74
C GLU A 105 11.73 0.53 28.67
N ASN A 106 11.71 -0.80 28.65
CA ASN A 106 12.51 -1.61 27.73
C ASN A 106 11.70 -2.20 26.55
N ASN A 107 10.41 -1.88 26.47
CA ASN A 107 9.53 -2.36 25.41
C ASN A 107 8.71 -1.21 24.82
N PRO A 108 9.15 -0.57 23.73
CA PRO A 108 8.45 0.55 23.11
C PRO A 108 7.01 0.20 22.67
N LEU A 109 6.73 -1.08 22.45
CA LEU A 109 5.41 -1.57 22.02
C LEU A 109 4.42 -1.70 23.18
N SER A 110 4.90 -1.69 24.42
CA SER A 110 4.04 -1.64 25.59
C SER A 110 3.53 -0.22 25.89
N LEU A 111 4.10 0.80 25.23
CA LEU A 111 3.69 2.19 25.40
C LEU A 111 2.28 2.43 24.88
N GLU A 112 1.54 3.29 25.58
CA GLU A 112 0.18 3.65 25.15
C GLU A 112 0.16 4.47 23.85
N ALA A 113 1.21 5.25 23.58
CA ALA A 113 1.34 6.02 22.34
C ALA A 113 2.78 6.04 21.85
N VAL A 114 2.99 5.52 20.65
CA VAL A 114 4.27 5.60 19.93
C VAL A 114 4.09 6.49 18.72
N LEU A 115 4.96 7.47 18.57
CA LEU A 115 4.96 8.39 17.44
C LEU A 115 6.36 8.41 16.83
N VAL A 116 6.42 8.18 15.53
CA VAL A 116 7.68 8.07 14.76
C VAL A 116 7.62 8.98 13.54
N LEU A 117 8.66 9.76 13.33
CA LEU A 117 8.86 10.52 12.10
C LEU A 117 10.21 10.13 11.49
N MET A 118 10.23 9.86 10.21
CA MET A 118 11.43 9.60 9.43
C MET A 118 11.47 10.58 8.26
N PRO A 119 12.13 11.74 8.40
CA PRO A 119 12.26 12.71 7.34
C PRO A 119 13.41 12.37 6.38
N GLY A 120 13.27 12.74 5.10
CA GLY A 120 14.32 12.69 4.11
C GLY A 120 14.72 11.29 3.67
N LEU A 121 13.78 10.36 3.59
CA LEU A 121 14.03 9.01 3.07
C LEU A 121 14.15 9.03 1.56
N ASP A 122 15.16 8.36 1.00
CA ASP A 122 15.25 8.22 -0.44
C ASP A 122 14.26 7.17 -1.01
N SER A 123 13.97 7.26 -2.30
CA SER A 123 13.00 6.39 -2.97
C SER A 123 13.40 4.91 -2.96
N SER A 124 14.70 4.60 -2.91
CA SER A 124 15.19 3.22 -2.85
C SER A 124 14.96 2.62 -1.48
N PHE A 125 15.14 3.43 -0.44
CA PHE A 125 14.82 3.05 0.93
C PHE A 125 13.34 2.73 1.10
N VAL A 126 12.46 3.63 0.65
CA VAL A 126 11.01 3.44 0.71
C VAL A 126 10.59 2.15 -0.02
N LEU A 127 11.15 1.89 -1.21
CA LEU A 127 10.87 0.68 -1.97
C LEU A 127 11.37 -0.59 -1.27
N ASN A 128 12.57 -0.55 -0.70
CA ASN A 128 13.13 -1.70 0.03
C ASN A 128 12.33 -1.99 1.31
N PHE A 129 11.98 -0.94 2.05
CA PHE A 129 11.12 -1.04 3.21
C PHE A 129 9.82 -1.79 2.88
N PHE A 130 9.09 -1.34 1.87
CA PHE A 130 7.84 -2.00 1.48
C PHE A 130 8.05 -3.40 0.89
N ASN A 131 9.16 -3.68 0.23
CA ASN A 131 9.47 -5.03 -0.27
C ASN A 131 9.75 -6.02 0.87
N THR A 132 10.46 -5.59 1.91
CA THR A 132 10.71 -6.42 3.09
C THR A 132 9.41 -6.84 3.75
N PHE A 133 8.44 -5.92 3.85
CA PHE A 133 7.12 -6.23 4.39
C PHE A 133 6.22 -7.06 3.48
N SER A 134 6.45 -7.05 2.17
CA SER A 134 5.64 -7.84 1.22
C SER A 134 6.02 -9.31 1.18
N ASP A 135 7.22 -9.64 1.59
CA ASP A 135 7.73 -11.03 1.60
C ASP A 135 7.41 -11.77 2.91
N THR A 136 7.00 -11.07 3.95
CA THR A 136 6.56 -11.72 5.20
C THR A 136 5.17 -12.29 4.99
N SER A 137 5.11 -13.58 4.75
CA SER A 137 3.89 -14.36 4.67
C SER A 137 3.11 -14.32 5.99
N GLY A 138 2.12 -13.47 6.04
CA GLY A 138 0.81 -13.52 6.69
C GLY A 138 0.61 -13.93 8.15
N ASP A 139 1.65 -14.18 8.95
CA ASP A 139 1.49 -14.73 10.31
C ASP A 139 2.12 -13.84 11.41
N GLN A 140 2.63 -12.66 11.06
CA GLN A 140 3.24 -11.73 12.01
C GLN A 140 2.19 -10.76 12.56
N GLY A 141 2.15 -10.66 13.89
CA GLY A 141 1.32 -9.68 14.58
C GLY A 141 1.86 -8.24 14.41
N PRO A 142 1.03 -7.21 14.71
CA PRO A 142 1.45 -5.81 14.68
C PRO A 142 2.73 -5.54 15.48
N ASP A 143 2.91 -6.25 16.59
CA ASP A 143 4.04 -6.13 17.49
C ASP A 143 5.36 -6.58 16.87
N GLU A 144 5.33 -7.66 16.09
CA GLU A 144 6.50 -8.17 15.38
C GLU A 144 6.90 -7.23 14.24
N LEU A 145 5.91 -6.73 13.52
CA LEU A 145 6.08 -5.75 12.45
C LEU A 145 6.75 -4.47 12.97
N PHE A 146 6.23 -3.90 14.06
CA PHE A 146 6.80 -2.72 14.69
C PHE A 146 8.23 -2.96 15.18
N THR A 147 8.50 -4.13 15.76
CA THR A 147 9.83 -4.49 16.24
C THR A 147 10.83 -4.58 15.09
N GLU A 148 10.44 -5.14 13.96
CA GLU A 148 11.29 -5.23 12.77
C GLU A 148 11.56 -3.87 12.15
N ILE A 149 10.53 -3.01 12.04
CA ILE A 149 10.66 -1.60 11.66
C ILE A 149 11.65 -0.89 12.58
N PHE A 150 11.45 -1.02 13.88
CA PHE A 150 12.29 -0.38 14.88
C PHE A 150 13.75 -0.78 14.79
N ASN A 151 14.01 -2.08 14.63
CA ASN A 151 15.38 -2.61 14.54
C ASN A 151 16.07 -2.26 13.21
N SER A 152 15.33 -2.19 12.11
CA SER A 152 15.90 -1.90 10.80
C SER A 152 16.12 -0.40 10.54
N LEU A 153 15.41 0.48 11.26
CA LEU A 153 15.31 1.90 10.97
C LEU A 153 15.82 2.83 12.08
N SER A 154 16.40 2.28 13.16
CA SER A 154 16.82 3.03 14.35
C SER A 154 17.67 4.27 14.03
N ASP A 155 18.49 4.22 12.96
CA ASP A 155 19.39 5.31 12.60
C ASP A 155 18.70 6.48 11.87
N GLN A 156 17.45 6.33 11.43
CA GLN A 156 16.72 7.36 10.67
C GLN A 156 15.47 7.86 11.40
N MET A 157 15.07 7.18 12.48
CA MET A 157 13.86 7.49 13.22
C MET A 157 14.04 8.61 14.23
N TYR A 158 13.01 9.45 14.31
CA TYR A 158 12.76 10.33 15.45
C TYR A 158 11.57 9.79 16.21
N LEU A 159 11.72 9.57 17.50
CA LEU A 159 10.71 9.00 18.40
C LEU A 159 10.08 10.08 19.28
N GLY A 160 8.78 10.02 19.46
CA GLY A 160 8.04 10.88 20.37
C GLY A 160 8.52 10.68 21.81
N LEU A 161 9.04 11.76 22.39
CA LEU A 161 9.56 11.80 23.78
C LEU A 161 8.60 12.47 24.73
N GLN A 162 7.87 13.46 24.23
CA GLN A 162 6.90 14.25 25.00
C GLN A 162 5.88 14.85 24.04
N GLY A 163 4.62 14.87 24.46
CA GLY A 163 3.54 15.50 23.71
C GLY A 163 2.19 14.91 24.08
N ASP A 164 1.18 15.32 23.33
CA ASP A 164 -0.19 14.87 23.48
C ASP A 164 -0.80 14.56 22.10
N LEU A 165 -1.71 13.59 22.08
CA LEU A 165 -2.51 13.24 20.92
C LEU A 165 -3.97 13.10 21.34
N ASP A 166 -4.84 13.92 20.76
CA ASP A 166 -6.27 13.94 21.03
C ASP A 166 -7.05 13.32 19.89
N ILE A 167 -7.96 12.42 20.19
CA ILE A 167 -8.87 11.80 19.23
C ILE A 167 -10.32 12.10 19.60
N GLN A 168 -11.09 12.47 18.59
CA GLN A 168 -12.55 12.62 18.66
C GLN A 168 -13.18 11.77 17.55
N ILE A 169 -14.18 11.00 17.92
CA ILE A 169 -14.97 10.20 16.99
C ILE A 169 -16.27 10.94 16.70
N LEU A 170 -16.49 11.23 15.43
CA LEU A 170 -17.69 11.90 14.93
C LEU A 170 -18.57 10.88 14.20
N GLU A 171 -19.85 10.80 14.59
CA GLU A 171 -20.88 10.00 13.90
C GLU A 171 -20.49 8.54 13.64
N ASP A 172 -19.77 7.90 14.58
CA ASP A 172 -19.30 6.50 14.53
C ASP A 172 -18.49 6.10 13.25
N SER A 173 -18.20 7.07 12.38
CA SER A 173 -17.57 6.80 11.08
C SER A 173 -16.36 7.69 10.79
N THR A 174 -16.23 8.81 11.45
CA THR A 174 -15.15 9.79 11.22
C THR A 174 -14.32 9.98 12.48
N ILE A 175 -13.00 9.82 12.35
CA ILE A 175 -12.04 10.10 13.40
C ILE A 175 -11.34 11.40 13.04
N VAL A 176 -11.37 12.36 13.93
CA VAL A 176 -10.57 13.59 13.83
C VAL A 176 -9.67 13.70 15.04
N GLY A 177 -8.53 14.33 14.86
CA GLY A 177 -7.63 14.52 15.98
C GLY A 177 -6.57 15.57 15.72
N SER A 178 -5.91 15.92 16.80
CA SER A 178 -4.76 16.82 16.80
C SER A 178 -3.65 16.24 17.67
N PHE A 179 -2.42 16.59 17.36
CA PHE A 179 -1.27 16.16 18.14
C PHE A 179 -0.15 17.19 18.10
N ASN A 180 0.62 17.18 19.17
CA ASN A 180 1.89 17.86 19.27
C ASN A 180 2.92 16.89 19.83
N SER A 181 4.18 17.03 19.46
CA SER A 181 5.22 16.20 20.06
C SER A 181 6.60 16.78 19.86
N THR A 182 7.44 16.57 20.85
CA THR A 182 8.89 16.67 20.71
C THR A 182 9.45 15.27 20.50
N LEU A 183 10.14 15.08 19.38
CA LEU A 183 10.74 13.81 18.99
C LEU A 183 12.26 13.91 19.12
N PHE A 184 12.91 12.83 19.47
CA PHE A 184 14.36 12.74 19.50
C PHE A 184 14.85 11.59 18.65
N LYS A 185 16.10 11.71 18.20
CA LYS A 185 16.78 10.66 17.45
C LYS A 185 17.53 9.74 18.44
N PRO A 186 17.18 8.44 18.54
CA PRO A 186 17.80 7.52 19.51
C PRO A 186 19.30 7.29 19.29
N ALA A 187 19.76 7.40 18.04
CA ALA A 187 21.19 7.29 17.72
C ALA A 187 22.00 8.38 18.41
N PHE A 188 23.16 8.02 18.98
CA PHE A 188 23.99 8.95 19.73
C PHE A 188 24.56 10.06 18.85
N HIS A 189 24.09 11.28 19.08
CA HIS A 189 24.54 12.50 18.38
C HIS A 189 24.91 13.58 19.40
N ILE A 190 25.97 14.35 19.10
CA ILE A 190 26.35 15.53 19.88
C ILE A 190 26.45 16.72 18.91
N PRO A 191 25.57 17.74 19.02
CA PRO A 191 24.43 17.85 19.94
C PRO A 191 23.31 16.85 19.63
N PRO A 192 22.45 16.53 20.60
CA PRO A 192 21.30 15.65 20.38
C PRO A 192 20.37 16.21 19.29
N HIS A 193 19.84 15.32 18.48
CA HIS A 193 18.93 15.68 17.40
C HIS A 193 17.48 15.64 17.88
N PHE A 194 16.76 16.76 17.73
CA PHE A 194 15.35 16.91 18.09
C PHE A 194 14.55 17.51 16.94
N ILE A 195 13.29 17.11 16.86
CA ILE A 195 12.27 17.69 16.01
C ILE A 195 11.04 17.99 16.88
N THR A 196 10.41 19.14 16.67
CA THR A 196 9.16 19.51 17.33
C THR A 196 8.05 19.60 16.29
N ILE A 197 6.92 18.96 16.60
CA ILE A 197 5.65 19.08 15.89
C ILE A 197 4.70 19.89 16.76
N GLY A 198 4.17 21.01 16.24
CA GLY A 198 3.34 21.94 17.04
C GLY A 198 1.85 21.91 16.74
N ASP A 199 1.45 21.50 15.55
CA ASP A 199 0.09 21.69 15.02
C ASP A 199 -0.38 20.51 14.15
N GLY A 200 -0.07 19.30 14.57
CA GLY A 200 -0.49 18.09 13.86
C GLY A 200 -2.02 17.95 13.87
N GLN A 201 -2.59 17.66 12.74
CA GLN A 201 -4.02 17.41 12.57
C GLN A 201 -4.27 16.25 11.62
N PHE A 202 -5.34 15.49 11.88
CA PHE A 202 -5.79 14.44 10.99
C PHE A 202 -7.31 14.32 10.97
N SER A 203 -7.81 13.79 9.85
CA SER A 203 -9.22 13.46 9.67
C SER A 203 -9.33 12.21 8.82
N PHE A 204 -9.95 11.16 9.35
CA PHE A 204 -10.11 9.87 8.71
C PHE A 204 -11.57 9.46 8.68
N ASN A 205 -12.00 8.92 7.54
CA ASN A 205 -13.31 8.32 7.38
C ASN A 205 -13.19 6.80 7.36
N ARG A 206 -14.08 6.13 8.06
CA ARG A 206 -14.15 4.68 8.06
C ARG A 206 -14.44 4.17 6.66
N LEU A 207 -13.63 3.23 6.20
CA LEU A 207 -13.95 2.47 5.00
C LEU A 207 -15.09 1.51 5.33
N ASN A 208 -16.30 1.87 4.91
CA ASN A 208 -17.38 0.91 4.85
C ASN A 208 -17.06 -0.08 3.73
N THR A 209 -16.26 -1.11 4.03
CA THR A 209 -16.29 -2.30 3.19
C THR A 209 -17.68 -2.87 3.34
N PRO A 210 -18.54 -2.83 2.30
CA PRO A 210 -19.77 -3.60 2.38
C PRO A 210 -19.31 -5.03 2.67
N THR A 211 -19.74 -5.60 3.79
CA THR A 211 -19.68 -7.04 4.00
C THR A 211 -20.53 -7.64 2.90
N LEU A 212 -19.93 -7.79 1.73
CA LEU A 212 -20.41 -8.72 0.75
C LEU A 212 -20.34 -10.06 1.47
N ARG A 213 -21.46 -10.48 2.03
CA ARG A 213 -21.68 -11.87 2.39
C ARG A 213 -21.44 -12.62 1.09
N ILE A 214 -20.23 -13.17 0.98
CA ILE A 214 -19.83 -13.97 -0.15
C ILE A 214 -20.51 -15.32 0.00
N GLU A 215 -21.80 -15.32 -0.25
CA GLU A 215 -22.45 -16.53 -0.73
C GLU A 215 -22.09 -16.62 -2.20
N ASN A 216 -21.06 -17.39 -2.52
CA ASN A 216 -20.53 -17.61 -3.86
C ASN A 216 -19.91 -16.38 -4.55
N ILE A 217 -18.71 -15.91 -4.08
CA ILE A 217 -17.82 -15.23 -5.01
C ILE A 217 -17.44 -16.26 -6.07
N PRO A 218 -17.74 -16.02 -7.36
CA PRO A 218 -17.08 -16.77 -8.39
C PRO A 218 -15.58 -16.53 -8.18
N LYS A 219 -14.83 -17.60 -7.93
CA LYS A 219 -13.39 -17.60 -7.74
C LYS A 219 -12.80 -16.69 -8.81
N ILE A 220 -12.22 -15.54 -8.41
CA ILE A 220 -11.65 -14.58 -9.36
C ILE A 220 -10.49 -15.30 -10.01
N GLU A 221 -10.72 -15.79 -11.22
CA GLU A 221 -9.70 -16.40 -12.05
C GLU A 221 -8.80 -15.28 -12.53
N SER A 222 -7.63 -15.13 -11.92
CA SER A 222 -6.69 -14.09 -12.31
C SER A 222 -5.74 -14.61 -13.39
N PHE A 223 -5.62 -13.80 -14.44
CA PHE A 223 -4.64 -14.01 -15.50
C PHE A 223 -4.13 -12.64 -15.95
N TYR A 224 -2.89 -12.62 -16.44
CA TYR A 224 -2.23 -11.42 -16.94
C TYR A 224 -1.61 -11.68 -18.31
N LEU A 225 -1.77 -10.74 -19.23
CA LEU A 225 -0.95 -10.69 -20.44
C LEU A 225 0.33 -9.90 -20.12
N ILE A 226 1.43 -10.61 -19.82
CA ILE A 226 2.68 -10.02 -19.35
C ILE A 226 3.32 -9.21 -20.45
N LYS A 227 3.57 -9.82 -21.61
CA LYS A 227 4.23 -9.15 -22.74
C LYS A 227 3.90 -9.79 -24.09
N ALA A 228 4.09 -8.96 -25.12
CA ALA A 228 4.08 -9.37 -26.50
C ALA A 228 5.45 -9.02 -27.12
N TYR A 229 6.16 -10.00 -27.65
CA TYR A 229 7.50 -9.76 -28.20
C TYR A 229 7.87 -10.70 -29.34
N PRO A 230 8.70 -10.22 -30.29
CA PRO A 230 9.06 -8.83 -30.46
C PRO A 230 7.84 -7.94 -30.71
N ASN A 231 7.94 -6.65 -30.49
CA ASN A 231 6.91 -5.67 -30.85
C ASN A 231 7.59 -4.32 -31.13
N PRO A 232 7.72 -3.85 -32.37
CA PRO A 232 7.15 -4.45 -33.61
C PRO A 232 7.67 -5.85 -33.94
N PHE A 233 6.86 -6.65 -34.63
CA PHE A 233 7.19 -8.03 -34.97
C PHE A 233 7.10 -8.32 -36.47
N ASN A 234 7.80 -9.40 -36.94
CA ASN A 234 7.80 -9.85 -38.34
C ASN A 234 8.13 -11.33 -38.42
N PRO A 235 7.27 -12.20 -38.92
CA PRO A 235 5.81 -12.12 -38.92
C PRO A 235 5.21 -12.74 -37.63
N ILE A 236 6.05 -13.19 -36.69
CA ILE A 236 5.65 -13.97 -35.50
C ILE A 236 5.81 -13.13 -34.24
N VAL A 237 4.77 -13.12 -33.41
CA VAL A 237 4.80 -12.51 -32.06
C VAL A 237 4.48 -13.56 -31.01
N ASN A 238 5.26 -13.55 -29.92
CA ASN A 238 4.99 -14.34 -28.72
C ASN A 238 4.14 -13.52 -27.75
N LEU A 239 3.10 -14.14 -27.23
CA LEU A 239 2.19 -13.56 -26.24
C LEU A 239 2.34 -14.36 -24.95
N GLU A 240 3.00 -13.77 -23.94
CA GLU A 240 3.21 -14.41 -22.66
C GLU A 240 2.08 -14.06 -21.69
N ILE A 241 1.47 -15.10 -21.13
CA ILE A 241 0.31 -15.03 -20.24
C ILE A 241 0.70 -15.72 -18.94
N MET A 242 0.50 -15.07 -17.82
CA MET A 242 0.50 -15.71 -16.50
C MET A 242 -0.93 -16.08 -16.14
N VAL A 243 -1.14 -17.32 -15.78
CA VAL A 243 -2.41 -17.84 -15.27
C VAL A 243 -2.18 -18.25 -13.82
N GLU A 244 -2.88 -17.63 -12.88
CA GLU A 244 -2.74 -17.94 -11.45
C GLU A 244 -3.63 -19.12 -11.03
N LEU A 245 -4.83 -19.17 -11.60
CA LEU A 245 -5.79 -20.23 -11.35
C LEU A 245 -6.25 -20.82 -12.69
N LYS A 246 -6.56 -22.13 -12.71
CA LYS A 246 -7.12 -22.78 -13.90
C LYS A 246 -8.31 -21.99 -14.41
N SER A 247 -8.21 -21.49 -15.64
CA SER A 247 -9.17 -20.54 -16.22
C SER A 247 -9.52 -20.92 -17.64
N ASN A 248 -10.80 -20.75 -18.00
CA ASN A 248 -11.24 -20.82 -19.40
C ASN A 248 -11.01 -19.43 -20.00
N ILE A 249 -10.10 -19.33 -20.97
CA ILE A 249 -9.70 -18.07 -21.59
C ILE A 249 -9.76 -18.14 -23.11
N SER A 250 -9.96 -16.99 -23.72
CA SER A 250 -9.81 -16.80 -25.16
C SER A 250 -8.79 -15.71 -25.43
N LEU A 251 -7.88 -15.94 -26.39
CA LEU A 251 -6.94 -14.96 -26.92
C LEU A 251 -7.26 -14.74 -28.39
N LYS A 252 -7.73 -13.56 -28.73
CA LYS A 252 -8.18 -13.18 -30.07
C LYS A 252 -7.46 -11.92 -30.54
N ILE A 253 -7.22 -11.83 -31.85
CA ILE A 253 -6.56 -10.69 -32.49
C ILE A 253 -7.58 -9.89 -33.29
N TYR A 254 -7.53 -8.58 -33.15
CA TYR A 254 -8.42 -7.64 -33.84
C TYR A 254 -7.61 -6.58 -34.58
N ASN A 255 -8.15 -6.06 -35.68
CA ASN A 255 -7.59 -4.92 -36.38
C ASN A 255 -8.07 -3.57 -35.74
N LEU A 256 -7.60 -2.43 -36.31
CA LEU A 256 -8.00 -1.09 -35.91
C LEU A 256 -9.51 -0.80 -35.99
N LYS A 257 -10.23 -1.54 -36.87
CA LYS A 257 -11.69 -1.41 -37.03
C LYS A 257 -12.48 -2.28 -36.04
N GLY A 258 -11.78 -3.00 -35.13
CA GLY A 258 -12.42 -3.92 -34.20
C GLY A 258 -12.88 -5.25 -34.82
N GLN A 259 -12.48 -5.55 -36.06
CA GLN A 259 -12.83 -6.81 -36.73
C GLN A 259 -11.91 -7.92 -36.23
N LEU A 260 -12.48 -9.09 -35.93
CA LEU A 260 -11.73 -10.28 -35.54
C LEU A 260 -10.90 -10.78 -36.71
N MET A 261 -9.59 -10.85 -36.52
CA MET A 261 -8.64 -11.36 -37.53
C MET A 261 -8.38 -12.84 -37.34
N THR A 262 -8.18 -13.28 -36.08
CA THR A 262 -7.98 -14.69 -35.75
C THR A 262 -8.20 -14.97 -34.29
N SER A 263 -8.52 -16.22 -33.93
CA SER A 263 -8.48 -16.75 -32.57
C SER A 263 -7.16 -17.53 -32.43
N VAL A 264 -6.30 -17.05 -31.52
CA VAL A 264 -5.00 -17.67 -31.23
C VAL A 264 -5.16 -18.84 -30.28
N PHE A 265 -6.06 -18.69 -29.30
CA PHE A 265 -6.35 -19.71 -28.31
C PHE A 265 -7.77 -19.55 -27.75
N GLU A 266 -8.42 -20.68 -27.49
CA GLU A 266 -9.71 -20.73 -26.77
C GLU A 266 -9.79 -22.05 -25.98
N GLY A 267 -9.93 -21.97 -24.67
CA GLY A 267 -10.01 -23.15 -23.80
C GLY A 267 -9.46 -22.95 -22.39
N ASN A 268 -9.32 -24.06 -21.67
CA ASN A 268 -8.81 -24.05 -20.29
C ASN A 268 -7.27 -24.03 -20.26
N LEU A 269 -6.70 -23.08 -19.51
CA LEU A 269 -5.29 -23.06 -19.17
C LEU A 269 -5.07 -23.39 -17.69
N ASN A 270 -4.10 -24.24 -17.41
CA ASN A 270 -3.62 -24.53 -16.07
C ASN A 270 -2.73 -23.40 -15.56
N PRO A 271 -2.58 -23.24 -14.23
CA PRO A 271 -1.70 -22.24 -13.62
C PRO A 271 -0.27 -22.26 -14.19
N GLY A 272 0.37 -21.11 -14.14
CA GLY A 272 1.74 -20.89 -14.58
C GLY A 272 1.88 -20.04 -15.83
N LEU A 273 3.14 -19.79 -16.22
CA LEU A 273 3.49 -19.02 -17.40
C LEU A 273 3.18 -19.82 -18.68
N LYS A 274 2.40 -19.23 -19.57
CA LYS A 274 2.05 -19.77 -20.89
C LYS A 274 2.56 -18.86 -22.00
N ARG A 275 3.10 -19.45 -23.06
CA ARG A 275 3.56 -18.74 -24.25
C ARG A 275 2.73 -19.20 -25.44
N LEU A 276 1.95 -18.29 -26.00
CA LEU A 276 1.17 -18.49 -27.21
C LEU A 276 1.81 -17.70 -28.35
N GLN A 277 1.73 -18.20 -29.56
CA GLN A 277 2.30 -17.53 -30.76
C GLN A 277 1.20 -17.16 -31.73
N TRP A 278 1.33 -15.99 -32.32
CA TRP A 278 0.57 -15.60 -33.47
C TRP A 278 1.50 -15.44 -34.66
N ASP A 279 1.24 -16.22 -35.71
CA ASP A 279 1.86 -16.08 -37.03
C ASP A 279 0.97 -15.21 -37.93
N ALA A 280 1.47 -14.02 -38.22
CA ALA A 280 0.78 -13.02 -39.04
C ALA A 280 1.23 -13.01 -40.49
N THR A 281 1.81 -14.11 -41.00
CA THR A 281 2.30 -14.20 -42.41
C THR A 281 1.21 -13.82 -43.42
N LYS A 282 -0.04 -14.14 -43.16
CA LYS A 282 -1.18 -13.87 -44.08
C LYS A 282 -1.81 -12.49 -43.90
N PHE A 283 -1.32 -11.67 -42.94
CA PHE A 283 -1.90 -10.37 -42.63
C PHE A 283 -1.00 -9.23 -43.10
N SER A 284 -1.57 -8.06 -43.37
CA SER A 284 -0.84 -6.87 -43.81
C SER A 284 -0.14 -6.18 -42.62
N SER A 285 0.97 -5.49 -42.93
CA SER A 285 1.60 -4.60 -41.91
C SER A 285 0.59 -3.62 -41.33
N GLY A 286 0.66 -3.37 -40.02
CA GLY A 286 -0.27 -2.49 -39.37
C GLY A 286 -0.38 -2.73 -37.85
N ILE A 287 -1.30 -2.01 -37.24
CA ILE A 287 -1.60 -2.11 -35.81
C ILE A 287 -2.72 -3.12 -35.57
N TYR A 288 -2.48 -4.00 -34.62
CA TYR A 288 -3.42 -5.02 -34.17
C TYR A 288 -3.57 -4.96 -32.65
N PHE A 289 -4.66 -5.52 -32.15
CA PHE A 289 -4.93 -5.66 -30.73
C PHE A 289 -5.08 -7.12 -30.35
N SER A 290 -4.23 -7.60 -29.45
CA SER A 290 -4.43 -8.90 -28.81
C SER A 290 -5.35 -8.71 -27.61
N VAL A 291 -6.46 -9.43 -27.58
CA VAL A 291 -7.47 -9.39 -26.53
C VAL A 291 -7.51 -10.75 -25.85
N LEU A 292 -7.06 -10.77 -24.60
CA LEU A 292 -7.15 -11.91 -23.71
C LEU A 292 -8.37 -11.75 -22.81
N LYS A 293 -9.28 -12.71 -22.82
CA LYS A 293 -10.56 -12.60 -22.12
C LYS A 293 -10.97 -13.91 -21.45
N ASN A 294 -11.62 -13.80 -20.28
CA ASN A 294 -12.43 -14.84 -19.68
C ASN A 294 -13.88 -14.33 -19.44
N SER A 295 -14.69 -15.04 -18.65
CA SER A 295 -16.08 -14.66 -18.31
C SER A 295 -16.19 -13.31 -17.58
N SER A 296 -15.16 -12.91 -16.82
CA SER A 296 -15.21 -11.76 -15.91
C SER A 296 -14.28 -10.60 -16.29
N ARG A 297 -13.26 -10.84 -17.15
CA ARG A 297 -12.21 -9.85 -17.42
C ARG A 297 -11.74 -9.89 -18.87
N SER A 298 -11.29 -8.72 -19.36
CA SER A 298 -10.65 -8.56 -20.68
C SER A 298 -9.40 -7.71 -20.56
N ILE A 299 -8.30 -8.15 -21.16
CA ILE A 299 -7.02 -7.44 -21.22
C ILE A 299 -6.66 -7.26 -22.69
N THR A 300 -6.39 -6.02 -23.08
CA THR A 300 -6.03 -5.67 -24.48
C THR A 300 -4.60 -5.16 -24.54
N LYS A 301 -3.84 -5.63 -25.52
CA LYS A 301 -2.48 -5.16 -25.77
C LYS A 301 -2.29 -4.83 -27.26
N LYS A 302 -1.76 -3.63 -27.55
CA LYS A 302 -1.39 -3.21 -28.90
C LYS A 302 -0.13 -3.95 -29.35
N ILE A 303 -0.15 -4.49 -30.58
CA ILE A 303 0.95 -5.13 -31.27
C ILE A 303 1.09 -4.56 -32.68
N ILE A 304 2.30 -4.45 -33.20
CA ILE A 304 2.60 -3.81 -34.47
C ILE A 304 3.31 -4.82 -35.38
N LEU A 305 2.64 -5.19 -36.48
CA LEU A 305 3.22 -6.02 -37.54
C LEU A 305 3.96 -5.10 -38.51
N ASN A 306 5.24 -5.37 -38.73
CA ASN A 306 6.09 -4.67 -39.69
C ASN A 306 6.79 -5.70 -40.57
N LYS A 307 6.27 -5.89 -41.78
CA LYS A 307 6.86 -6.77 -42.82
C LYS A 307 7.77 -5.96 -43.71
#